data_2f07b612d12c8d43aa2036da9c5a9db9
#
_entry.id   2f07b612d12c8d43aa2036da9c5a9db9
#
_cell.length_a   1.000
_cell.length_b   1.000
_cell.length_c   1.000
_cell.angle_alpha   90.00
_cell.angle_beta   90.00
_cell.angle_gamma   90.00
#
_symmetry.space_group_name_H-M   'P 1'
#
loop_
_entity.id
_entity.type
_entity.pdbx_description
1 polymer ?
#
loop_
_entity_poly.entity_id
_entity_poly.type
_entity_poly.pdbx_seq_one_letter_code
_entity_poly.pdbx_strand_id
1 'polypeptide(L)'
;LFTKFKSGIQALKMHDVNVKVLFVDADDDTLVKRYKETRRRHPLDEEASGSLVKAIEMERKITLEAKESADYYIDTTSLGTAEFKMKLKDLFADRESGMIVNVVSFGFKYGIPKDADLVFDVRCLPNPFYVQSLKYKTGLDDDVYDYVMSCKESNEVFDRMHSLISYMLPLYEQEGKAMLVIAFGCTGGKHRSVSFARRMAECLKS
;
A
#
# COMPACT_ATOMS: atom_id res chain seq x y z
N LEU A 1 26.40 -17.62 -4.42
CA LEU A 1 25.01 -17.35 -4.02
C LEU A 1 24.04 -18.17 -4.89
N PHE A 2 24.20 -18.18 -6.21
CA PHE A 2 23.29 -18.85 -7.15
C PHE A 2 23.42 -20.39 -7.25
N THR A 3 24.52 -20.97 -6.82
CA THR A 3 24.68 -22.44 -6.78
C THR A 3 23.66 -23.16 -5.88
N LYS A 4 23.03 -22.43 -4.95
CA LYS A 4 21.98 -22.95 -4.05
C LYS A 4 20.54 -22.60 -4.52
N PHE A 5 20.38 -21.91 -5.66
CA PHE A 5 19.08 -21.44 -6.11
C PHE A 5 18.14 -22.61 -6.44
N LYS A 6 18.57 -23.53 -7.30
CA LYS A 6 17.76 -24.73 -7.65
C LYS A 6 17.42 -25.60 -6.44
N SER A 7 18.41 -25.87 -5.59
CA SER A 7 18.19 -26.68 -4.40
C SER A 7 17.25 -26.00 -3.41
N GLY A 8 17.30 -24.67 -3.30
CA GLY A 8 16.36 -23.90 -2.47
C GLY A 8 14.93 -23.98 -3.00
N ILE A 9 14.71 -23.80 -4.30
CA ILE A 9 13.38 -23.94 -4.91
C ILE A 9 12.87 -25.38 -4.76
N GLN A 10 13.72 -26.38 -4.97
CA GLN A 10 13.35 -27.77 -4.80
C GLN A 10 12.93 -28.09 -3.36
N ALA A 11 13.68 -27.58 -2.38
CA ALA A 11 13.32 -27.72 -0.96
C ALA A 11 11.94 -27.11 -0.64
N LEU A 12 11.66 -25.91 -1.15
CA LEU A 12 10.35 -25.27 -0.96
C LEU A 12 9.20 -26.08 -1.60
N LYS A 13 9.42 -26.59 -2.82
CA LYS A 13 8.43 -27.43 -3.51
C LYS A 13 8.16 -28.75 -2.78
N MET A 14 9.16 -29.31 -2.08
CA MET A 14 8.99 -30.53 -1.26
C MET A 14 8.11 -30.29 -0.01
N HIS A 15 7.91 -29.03 0.39
CA HIS A 15 7.03 -28.63 1.48
C HIS A 15 5.66 -28.11 0.98
N ASP A 16 5.21 -28.50 -0.21
CA ASP A 16 3.95 -28.08 -0.84
C ASP A 16 3.79 -26.56 -1.01
N VAL A 17 4.92 -25.82 -1.05
CA VAL A 17 4.90 -24.38 -1.33
C VAL A 17 4.83 -24.17 -2.84
N ASN A 18 3.81 -23.47 -3.31
CA ASN A 18 3.68 -23.06 -4.71
C ASN A 18 4.68 -21.94 -5.02
N VAL A 19 5.86 -22.30 -5.53
CA VAL A 19 6.95 -21.35 -5.83
C VAL A 19 6.88 -20.98 -7.30
N LYS A 20 6.86 -19.67 -7.57
CA LYS A 20 6.99 -19.07 -8.89
C LYS A 20 8.26 -18.22 -8.93
N VAL A 21 8.97 -18.28 -10.04
CA VAL A 21 10.19 -17.53 -10.25
C VAL A 21 9.92 -16.42 -11.27
N LEU A 22 10.12 -15.19 -10.84
CA LEU A 22 10.14 -14.03 -11.72
C LEU A 22 11.58 -13.61 -11.98
N PHE A 23 12.00 -13.60 -13.24
CA PHE A 23 13.25 -13.01 -13.66
C PHE A 23 13.03 -11.60 -14.20
N VAL A 24 13.72 -10.63 -13.60
CA VAL A 24 13.66 -9.22 -14.00
C VAL A 24 14.99 -8.86 -14.63
N ASP A 25 14.96 -8.35 -15.85
CA ASP A 25 16.16 -8.06 -16.64
C ASP A 25 16.13 -6.61 -17.19
N ALA A 26 17.25 -6.15 -17.69
CA ALA A 26 17.39 -4.99 -18.55
C ALA A 26 18.60 -5.20 -19.48
N ASP A 27 18.72 -4.44 -20.56
CA ASP A 27 19.92 -4.46 -21.39
C ASP A 27 21.15 -3.93 -20.63
N ASP A 28 22.35 -4.25 -21.16
CA ASP A 28 23.60 -3.94 -20.49
C ASP A 28 23.83 -2.42 -20.35
N ASP A 29 23.44 -1.65 -21.36
CA ASP A 29 23.59 -0.19 -21.35
C ASP A 29 22.72 0.44 -20.28
N THR A 30 21.47 -0.05 -20.14
CA THR A 30 20.54 0.37 -19.09
C THR A 30 21.06 -0.02 -17.70
N LEU A 31 21.60 -1.22 -17.53
CA LEU A 31 22.19 -1.65 -16.26
C LEU A 31 23.39 -0.79 -15.89
N VAL A 32 24.32 -0.56 -16.82
CA VAL A 32 25.46 0.34 -16.59
C VAL A 32 25.02 1.75 -16.19
N LYS A 33 24.01 2.30 -16.87
CA LYS A 33 23.43 3.60 -16.54
C LYS A 33 22.86 3.62 -15.13
N ARG A 34 22.01 2.64 -14.76
CA ARG A 34 21.39 2.54 -13.44
C ARG A 34 22.41 2.39 -12.30
N TYR A 35 23.45 1.60 -12.48
CA TYR A 35 24.53 1.48 -11.50
C TYR A 35 25.28 2.80 -11.29
N LYS A 36 25.59 3.54 -12.38
CA LYS A 36 26.21 4.86 -12.31
C LYS A 36 25.32 5.90 -11.59
N GLU A 37 24.03 5.91 -11.88
CA GLU A 37 23.06 6.83 -11.25
C GLU A 37 22.90 6.56 -9.75
N THR A 38 22.85 5.30 -9.34
CA THR A 38 22.68 4.92 -7.93
C THR A 38 23.97 4.96 -7.12
N ARG A 39 25.14 5.12 -7.76
CA ARG A 39 26.48 5.10 -7.14
C ARG A 39 26.74 3.84 -6.30
N ARG A 40 26.08 2.74 -6.60
CA ARG A 40 26.30 1.44 -5.93
C ARG A 40 27.40 0.66 -6.63
N ARG A 41 28.20 -0.06 -5.83
CA ARG A 41 29.14 -1.03 -6.39
C ARG A 41 28.40 -2.29 -6.79
N HIS A 42 28.85 -2.90 -7.91
CA HIS A 42 28.33 -4.17 -8.33
C HIS A 42 28.79 -5.28 -7.36
N PRO A 43 27.95 -6.27 -7.00
CA PRO A 43 28.38 -7.39 -6.12
C PRO A 43 29.61 -8.15 -6.59
N LEU A 44 29.86 -8.20 -7.90
CA LEU A 44 31.02 -8.84 -8.51
C LEU A 44 32.14 -7.86 -8.93
N ASP A 45 32.17 -6.67 -8.33
CA ASP A 45 33.13 -5.61 -8.68
C ASP A 45 34.59 -6.05 -8.44
N GLU A 46 34.84 -6.77 -7.35
CA GLU A 46 36.17 -7.28 -7.00
C GLU A 46 36.63 -8.34 -8.01
N GLU A 47 35.78 -9.32 -8.32
CA GLU A 47 36.06 -10.39 -9.26
C GLU A 47 36.21 -9.85 -10.71
N ALA A 48 35.50 -8.79 -11.02
CA ALA A 48 35.59 -8.10 -12.33
C ALA A 48 36.73 -7.07 -12.39
N SER A 49 37.59 -6.99 -11.37
CA SER A 49 38.71 -6.03 -11.30
C SER A 49 38.27 -4.56 -11.48
N GLY A 50 37.12 -4.19 -10.89
CA GLY A 50 36.57 -2.84 -10.95
C GLY A 50 35.87 -2.47 -12.28
N SER A 51 35.70 -3.43 -13.19
CA SER A 51 35.02 -3.20 -14.47
C SER A 51 33.53 -3.55 -14.36
N LEU A 52 32.65 -2.54 -14.31
CA LEU A 52 31.20 -2.75 -14.22
C LEU A 52 30.67 -3.59 -15.40
N VAL A 53 31.17 -3.38 -16.63
CA VAL A 53 30.75 -4.13 -17.81
C VAL A 53 31.09 -5.62 -17.65
N LYS A 54 32.32 -5.93 -17.22
CA LYS A 54 32.73 -7.31 -16.96
C LYS A 54 31.92 -7.95 -15.81
N ALA A 55 31.60 -7.16 -14.78
CA ALA A 55 30.78 -7.62 -13.66
C ALA A 55 29.37 -8.03 -14.13
N ILE A 56 28.74 -7.23 -15.00
CA ILE A 56 27.44 -7.54 -15.60
C ILE A 56 27.52 -8.78 -16.49
N GLU A 57 28.55 -8.90 -17.34
CA GLU A 57 28.77 -10.10 -18.15
C GLU A 57 28.94 -11.39 -17.31
N MET A 58 29.66 -11.29 -16.19
CA MET A 58 29.81 -12.40 -15.25
C MET A 58 28.49 -12.75 -14.58
N GLU A 59 27.74 -11.75 -14.13
CA GLU A 59 26.42 -11.95 -13.52
C GLU A 59 25.44 -12.63 -14.48
N ARG A 60 25.41 -12.23 -15.76
CA ARG A 60 24.57 -12.88 -16.78
C ARG A 60 24.87 -14.37 -16.91
N LYS A 61 26.16 -14.75 -16.89
CA LYS A 61 26.54 -16.18 -16.93
C LYS A 61 26.06 -16.93 -15.69
N ILE A 62 26.19 -16.32 -14.52
CA ILE A 62 25.77 -16.91 -13.24
C ILE A 62 24.25 -17.04 -13.15
N THR A 63 23.52 -16.07 -13.70
CA THR A 63 22.04 -15.99 -13.62
C THR A 63 21.33 -16.67 -14.78
N LEU A 64 22.05 -17.12 -15.82
CA LEU A 64 21.46 -17.72 -17.03
C LEU A 64 20.50 -18.87 -16.71
N GLU A 65 20.90 -19.77 -15.83
CA GLU A 65 20.09 -20.91 -15.41
C GLU A 65 18.79 -20.49 -14.69
N ALA A 66 18.85 -19.43 -13.90
CA ALA A 66 17.66 -18.84 -13.24
C ALA A 66 16.73 -18.19 -14.27
N LYS A 67 17.31 -17.51 -15.27
CA LYS A 67 16.56 -16.91 -16.39
C LYS A 67 15.81 -17.97 -17.22
N GLU A 68 16.48 -19.06 -17.57
CA GLU A 68 15.90 -20.14 -18.37
C GLU A 68 14.82 -20.92 -17.62
N SER A 69 14.91 -20.99 -16.28
CA SER A 69 13.95 -21.70 -15.42
C SER A 69 12.86 -20.81 -14.85
N ALA A 70 12.82 -19.53 -15.22
CA ALA A 70 11.84 -18.58 -14.70
C ALA A 70 10.43 -18.85 -15.24
N ASP A 71 9.43 -18.80 -14.35
CA ASP A 71 8.00 -18.88 -14.72
C ASP A 71 7.55 -17.59 -15.42
N TYR A 72 8.15 -16.45 -15.06
CA TYR A 72 7.84 -15.12 -15.60
C TYR A 72 9.13 -14.37 -15.94
N TYR A 73 9.08 -13.58 -17.01
CA TYR A 73 10.19 -12.74 -17.46
C TYR A 73 9.69 -11.31 -17.71
N ILE A 74 10.38 -10.32 -17.12
CA ILE A 74 10.10 -8.91 -17.39
C ILE A 74 11.40 -8.22 -17.82
N ASP A 75 11.41 -7.72 -19.06
CA ASP A 75 12.40 -6.75 -19.51
C ASP A 75 12.00 -5.35 -19.06
N THR A 76 12.89 -4.71 -18.29
CA THR A 76 12.68 -3.35 -17.74
C THR A 76 13.50 -2.29 -18.47
N THR A 77 14.12 -2.61 -19.60
CA THR A 77 15.00 -1.71 -20.35
C THR A 77 14.35 -0.36 -20.62
N SER A 78 13.11 -0.36 -21.13
CA SER A 78 12.34 0.83 -21.47
C SER A 78 11.28 1.21 -20.43
N LEU A 79 11.17 0.47 -19.32
CA LEU A 79 10.10 0.67 -18.34
C LEU A 79 10.48 1.71 -17.29
N GLY A 80 9.57 2.65 -17.04
CA GLY A 80 9.57 3.46 -15.83
C GLY A 80 9.11 2.67 -14.60
N THR A 81 9.36 3.22 -13.40
CA THR A 81 8.98 2.58 -12.14
C THR A 81 7.46 2.33 -12.03
N ALA A 82 6.65 3.26 -12.53
CA ALA A 82 5.18 3.13 -12.53
C ALA A 82 4.70 1.99 -13.44
N GLU A 83 5.25 1.92 -14.67
CA GLU A 83 4.92 0.86 -15.63
C GLU A 83 5.37 -0.53 -15.14
N PHE A 84 6.54 -0.60 -14.49
CA PHE A 84 7.01 -1.84 -13.89
C PHE A 84 6.09 -2.32 -12.76
N LYS A 85 5.64 -1.39 -11.87
CA LYS A 85 4.65 -1.70 -10.84
C LYS A 85 3.33 -2.21 -11.43
N MET A 86 2.84 -1.59 -12.51
CA MET A 86 1.63 -2.05 -13.20
C MET A 86 1.80 -3.46 -13.75
N LYS A 87 2.90 -3.76 -14.43
CA LYS A 87 3.19 -5.12 -14.94
C LYS A 87 3.26 -6.17 -13.83
N LEU A 88 3.86 -5.83 -12.68
CA LEU A 88 3.87 -6.72 -11.52
C LEU A 88 2.45 -6.95 -10.97
N LYS A 89 1.65 -5.89 -10.89
CA LYS A 89 0.25 -5.99 -10.47
C LYS A 89 -0.55 -6.89 -11.42
N ASP A 90 -0.39 -6.73 -12.72
CA ASP A 90 -1.09 -7.54 -13.73
C ASP A 90 -0.70 -9.03 -13.67
N LEU A 91 0.57 -9.34 -13.33
CA LEU A 91 1.07 -10.71 -13.25
C LEU A 91 0.72 -11.42 -11.93
N PHE A 92 0.70 -10.70 -10.82
CA PHE A 92 0.67 -11.28 -9.49
C PHE A 92 -0.46 -10.78 -8.58
N ALA A 93 -1.20 -9.73 -8.97
CA ALA A 93 -2.38 -9.40 -8.23
C ALA A 93 -3.40 -10.52 -8.44
N ASP A 94 -3.65 -11.28 -7.38
CA ASP A 94 -4.93 -11.98 -7.29
C ASP A 94 -6.00 -10.92 -7.52
N ARG A 95 -6.90 -11.13 -8.46
CA ARG A 95 -8.00 -10.20 -8.78
C ARG A 95 -8.90 -9.89 -7.58
N GLU A 96 -8.66 -10.56 -6.45
CA GLU A 96 -9.35 -10.39 -5.17
C GLU A 96 -8.60 -9.47 -4.17
N SER A 97 -7.34 -9.14 -4.38
CA SER A 97 -6.65 -8.16 -3.51
C SER A 97 -6.84 -6.74 -4.05
N GLY A 98 -8.04 -6.20 -3.88
CA GLY A 98 -8.33 -4.80 -4.05
C GLY A 98 -7.46 -3.91 -3.15
N MET A 99 -7.51 -2.60 -3.36
CA MET A 99 -6.84 -1.62 -2.50
C MET A 99 -7.32 -1.78 -1.04
N ILE A 100 -6.37 -1.85 -0.09
CA ILE A 100 -6.70 -1.88 1.34
C ILE A 100 -7.12 -0.47 1.76
N VAL A 101 -8.34 -0.34 2.28
CA VAL A 101 -8.85 0.93 2.82
C VAL A 101 -8.85 0.89 4.34
N ASN A 102 -8.00 1.71 4.95
CA ASN A 102 -7.93 1.90 6.39
C ASN A 102 -8.72 3.14 6.80
N VAL A 103 -9.75 2.95 7.61
CA VAL A 103 -10.52 4.06 8.19
C VAL A 103 -10.11 4.26 9.63
N VAL A 104 -9.57 5.43 9.96
CA VAL A 104 -9.02 5.74 11.28
C VAL A 104 -9.70 6.97 11.90
N SER A 105 -9.76 7.01 13.22
CA SER A 105 -10.21 8.18 13.98
C SER A 105 -9.04 8.79 14.75
N PHE A 106 -8.98 10.13 14.84
CA PHE A 106 -7.94 10.82 15.59
C PHE A 106 -8.44 12.07 16.31
N GLY A 107 -7.65 12.54 17.26
CA GLY A 107 -7.87 13.80 17.94
C GLY A 107 -6.88 14.87 17.51
N PHE A 108 -7.36 16.00 17.00
CA PHE A 108 -6.51 17.13 16.58
C PHE A 108 -5.52 17.58 17.68
N LYS A 109 -5.89 17.43 18.96
CA LYS A 109 -4.98 17.73 20.08
C LYS A 109 -3.72 16.86 20.13
N TYR A 110 -3.72 15.72 19.45
CA TYR A 110 -2.58 14.80 19.37
C TYR A 110 -1.84 14.88 18.03
N GLY A 111 -2.32 15.71 17.09
CA GLY A 111 -1.81 15.83 15.74
C GLY A 111 -2.57 14.97 14.73
N ILE A 112 -2.35 15.28 13.45
CA ILE A 112 -2.90 14.54 12.31
C ILE A 112 -2.02 13.31 12.09
N PRO A 113 -2.59 12.11 11.83
CA PRO A 113 -1.82 10.94 11.44
C PRO A 113 -0.96 11.25 10.20
N LYS A 114 0.32 10.93 10.26
CA LYS A 114 1.30 11.27 9.20
C LYS A 114 1.10 10.47 7.91
N ASP A 115 0.45 9.33 8.03
CA ASP A 115 0.14 8.38 6.95
C ASP A 115 -1.26 8.57 6.37
N ALA A 116 -2.03 9.56 6.86
CA ALA A 116 -3.37 9.83 6.34
C ALA A 116 -3.32 10.44 4.93
N ASP A 117 -4.02 9.82 3.99
CA ASP A 117 -4.21 10.31 2.62
C ASP A 117 -5.38 11.30 2.52
N LEU A 118 -6.48 10.99 3.21
CA LEU A 118 -7.66 11.85 3.31
C LEU A 118 -7.93 12.18 4.77
N VAL A 119 -8.12 13.47 5.07
CA VAL A 119 -8.39 13.96 6.43
C VAL A 119 -9.68 14.76 6.45
N PHE A 120 -10.63 14.32 7.25
CA PHE A 120 -11.92 14.98 7.43
C PHE A 120 -12.06 15.53 8.84
N ASP A 121 -12.35 16.82 8.95
CA ASP A 121 -12.62 17.50 10.22
C ASP A 121 -14.11 17.48 10.53
N VAL A 122 -14.49 16.78 11.61
CA VAL A 122 -15.89 16.68 12.07
C VAL A 122 -16.15 17.49 13.34
N ARG A 123 -15.30 18.50 13.65
CA ARG A 123 -15.46 19.35 14.84
C ARG A 123 -16.64 20.31 14.74
N CYS A 124 -17.10 20.62 13.53
CA CYS A 124 -18.26 21.48 13.29
C CYS A 124 -19.60 20.87 13.74
N LEU A 125 -19.62 19.56 14.03
CA LEU A 125 -20.84 18.83 14.39
C LEU A 125 -21.11 18.84 15.90
N PRO A 126 -22.36 18.54 16.35
CA PRO A 126 -22.74 18.51 17.76
C PRO A 126 -21.78 17.65 18.60
N ASN A 127 -21.42 18.14 19.76
CA ASN A 127 -20.38 17.54 20.59
C ASN A 127 -20.96 16.77 21.79
N PRO A 128 -20.89 15.41 21.80
CA PRO A 128 -21.39 14.61 22.93
C PRO A 128 -20.74 14.91 24.27
N PHE A 129 -19.56 15.53 24.27
CA PHE A 129 -18.86 15.91 25.51
C PHE A 129 -19.70 16.80 26.44
N TYR A 130 -20.62 17.61 25.92
CA TYR A 130 -21.49 18.48 26.70
C TYR A 130 -22.71 17.75 27.25
N VAL A 131 -22.95 16.49 26.89
CA VAL A 131 -24.01 15.64 27.44
C VAL A 131 -23.42 14.79 28.55
N GLN A 132 -23.90 14.99 29.81
CA GLN A 132 -23.29 14.37 30.99
C GLN A 132 -23.22 12.84 30.92
N SER A 133 -24.25 12.16 30.36
CA SER A 133 -24.32 10.71 30.22
C SER A 133 -23.38 10.15 29.12
N LEU A 134 -22.92 11.00 28.18
CA LEU A 134 -22.10 10.60 27.03
C LEU A 134 -20.62 10.99 27.19
N LYS A 135 -20.32 11.91 28.10
CA LYS A 135 -19.01 12.54 28.24
C LYS A 135 -17.85 11.56 28.37
N TYR A 136 -18.04 10.46 29.08
CA TYR A 136 -16.98 9.47 29.37
C TYR A 136 -16.99 8.28 28.42
N LYS A 137 -17.99 8.16 27.57
CA LYS A 137 -18.15 7.12 26.56
C LYS A 137 -17.37 7.44 25.29
N THR A 138 -17.48 6.58 24.29
CA THR A 138 -16.81 6.72 22.99
C THR A 138 -17.80 6.58 21.84
N GLY A 139 -17.45 6.94 20.65
CA GLY A 139 -18.27 6.73 19.45
C GLY A 139 -18.48 5.26 19.06
N LEU A 140 -17.88 4.30 19.81
CA LEU A 140 -18.18 2.86 19.69
C LEU A 140 -19.40 2.49 20.53
N ASP A 141 -19.73 3.27 21.55
CA ASP A 141 -20.94 3.08 22.37
C ASP A 141 -22.16 3.58 21.57
N ASP A 142 -23.20 2.76 21.50
CA ASP A 142 -24.35 3.02 20.61
C ASP A 142 -25.07 4.34 20.94
N ASP A 143 -25.21 4.69 22.21
CA ASP A 143 -25.84 5.95 22.61
C ASP A 143 -25.04 7.19 22.19
N VAL A 144 -23.72 7.13 22.14
CA VAL A 144 -22.87 8.19 21.57
C VAL A 144 -22.99 8.23 20.06
N TYR A 145 -22.95 7.06 19.43
CA TYR A 145 -23.11 6.92 17.97
C TYR A 145 -24.47 7.47 17.54
N ASP A 146 -25.55 7.07 18.20
CA ASP A 146 -26.92 7.52 17.92
C ASP A 146 -27.06 9.02 18.11
N TYR A 147 -26.49 9.57 19.18
CA TYR A 147 -26.49 11.02 19.40
C TYR A 147 -25.82 11.78 18.27
N VAL A 148 -24.65 11.32 17.81
CA VAL A 148 -23.92 11.97 16.72
C VAL A 148 -24.65 11.80 15.39
N MET A 149 -25.20 10.61 15.10
CA MET A 149 -25.81 10.29 13.81
C MET A 149 -27.30 10.64 13.73
N SER A 150 -27.97 10.99 14.85
CA SER A 150 -29.35 11.49 14.82
C SER A 150 -29.46 12.93 14.28
N CYS A 151 -28.38 13.69 14.30
CA CYS A 151 -28.37 15.06 13.81
C CYS A 151 -28.44 15.09 12.28
N LYS A 152 -29.33 15.94 11.75
CA LYS A 152 -29.49 16.14 10.31
C LYS A 152 -28.16 16.55 9.64
N GLU A 153 -27.47 17.48 10.26
CA GLU A 153 -26.16 17.98 9.77
C GLU A 153 -25.09 16.89 9.73
N SER A 154 -25.09 16.00 10.71
CA SER A 154 -24.13 14.86 10.73
C SER A 154 -24.39 13.90 9.58
N ASN A 155 -25.67 13.59 9.31
CA ASN A 155 -26.04 12.73 8.18
C ASN A 155 -25.69 13.38 6.85
N GLU A 156 -26.03 14.66 6.65
CA GLU A 156 -25.74 15.36 5.40
C GLU A 156 -24.23 15.46 5.12
N VAL A 157 -23.43 15.77 6.15
CA VAL A 157 -21.96 15.81 6.04
C VAL A 157 -21.40 14.41 5.74
N PHE A 158 -21.92 13.38 6.43
CA PHE A 158 -21.51 12.01 6.18
C PHE A 158 -21.79 11.57 4.75
N ASP A 159 -23.00 11.81 4.25
CA ASP A 159 -23.42 11.39 2.90
C ASP A 159 -22.57 12.05 1.80
N ARG A 160 -22.22 13.33 1.99
CA ARG A 160 -21.32 14.04 1.08
C ARG A 160 -19.89 13.46 1.11
N MET A 161 -19.37 13.17 2.30
CA MET A 161 -18.05 12.54 2.46
C MET A 161 -18.03 11.13 1.86
N HIS A 162 -19.06 10.33 2.13
CA HIS A 162 -19.19 8.98 1.59
C HIS A 162 -19.29 9.01 0.06
N SER A 163 -20.10 9.90 -0.52
CA SER A 163 -20.20 10.07 -1.98
C SER A 163 -18.85 10.44 -2.60
N LEU A 164 -18.12 11.39 -2.01
CA LEU A 164 -16.81 11.79 -2.47
C LEU A 164 -15.81 10.63 -2.40
N ILE A 165 -15.73 9.94 -1.25
CA ILE A 165 -14.82 8.81 -1.05
C ILE A 165 -15.14 7.70 -2.05
N SER A 166 -16.41 7.30 -2.19
CA SER A 166 -16.84 6.25 -3.13
C SER A 166 -16.48 6.59 -4.58
N TYR A 167 -16.55 7.86 -4.96
CA TYR A 167 -16.11 8.31 -6.27
C TYR A 167 -14.60 8.22 -6.46
N MET A 168 -13.82 8.51 -5.41
CA MET A 168 -12.36 8.54 -5.47
C MET A 168 -11.72 7.13 -5.38
N LEU A 169 -12.36 6.16 -4.72
CA LEU A 169 -11.80 4.81 -4.54
C LEU A 169 -11.34 4.16 -5.85
N PRO A 170 -12.15 4.06 -6.91
CA PRO A 170 -11.70 3.46 -8.17
C PRO A 170 -10.58 4.25 -8.84
N LEU A 171 -10.51 5.57 -8.62
CA LEU A 171 -9.43 6.41 -9.16
C LEU A 171 -8.09 6.09 -8.47
N TYR A 172 -8.09 5.90 -7.16
CA TYR A 172 -6.91 5.45 -6.41
C TYR A 172 -6.48 4.04 -6.81
N GLU A 173 -7.42 3.13 -7.07
CA GLU A 173 -7.10 1.80 -7.58
C GLU A 173 -6.47 1.85 -8.96
N GLN A 174 -7.00 2.67 -9.87
CA GLN A 174 -6.45 2.87 -11.22
C GLN A 174 -5.05 3.47 -11.18
N GLU A 175 -4.78 4.38 -10.24
CA GLU A 175 -3.44 4.94 -10.00
C GLU A 175 -2.46 3.90 -9.44
N GLY A 176 -2.97 2.76 -8.96
CA GLY A 176 -2.13 1.66 -8.44
C GLY A 176 -1.83 1.77 -6.95
N LYS A 177 -2.61 2.57 -6.20
CA LYS A 177 -2.46 2.70 -4.74
C LYS A 177 -2.81 1.37 -4.05
N ALA A 178 -1.87 0.83 -3.27
CA ALA A 178 -2.05 -0.42 -2.55
C ALA A 178 -2.83 -0.24 -1.22
N MET A 179 -2.73 0.95 -0.62
CA MET A 179 -3.37 1.27 0.66
C MET A 179 -3.84 2.72 0.64
N LEU A 180 -5.06 2.96 1.12
CA LEU A 180 -5.64 4.29 1.32
C LEU A 180 -5.99 4.46 2.80
N VAL A 181 -5.52 5.53 3.43
CA VAL A 181 -5.81 5.86 4.83
C VAL A 181 -6.75 7.06 4.89
N ILE A 182 -7.98 6.84 5.39
CA ILE A 182 -9.02 7.85 5.56
C ILE A 182 -9.15 8.18 7.04
N ALA A 183 -8.82 9.41 7.43
CA ALA A 183 -8.77 9.84 8.82
C ALA A 183 -9.89 10.83 9.16
N PHE A 184 -10.70 10.51 10.16
CA PHE A 184 -11.71 11.41 10.72
C PHE A 184 -11.20 12.04 12.02
N GLY A 185 -11.21 13.38 12.11
CA GLY A 185 -10.68 14.13 13.24
C GLY A 185 -11.74 14.90 14.02
N CYS A 186 -11.73 14.74 15.35
CA CYS A 186 -12.41 15.68 16.25
C CYS A 186 -11.43 16.20 17.30
N THR A 187 -11.86 17.05 18.24
CA THR A 187 -10.95 17.66 19.22
C THR A 187 -10.15 16.62 19.99
N GLY A 188 -10.83 15.64 20.58
CA GLY A 188 -10.21 14.62 21.44
C GLY A 188 -10.07 13.24 20.83
N GLY A 189 -10.57 13.00 19.61
CA GLY A 189 -10.50 11.69 18.97
C GLY A 189 -11.36 10.59 19.60
N LYS A 190 -12.42 10.96 20.34
CA LYS A 190 -13.14 10.03 21.22
C LYS A 190 -14.61 9.79 20.82
N HIS A 191 -15.31 10.81 20.38
CA HIS A 191 -16.75 10.75 20.10
C HIS A 191 -17.04 10.85 18.61
N ARG A 192 -17.18 12.08 18.06
CA ARG A 192 -17.57 12.34 16.66
C ARG A 192 -16.72 11.64 15.63
N SER A 193 -15.38 11.72 15.76
CA SER A 193 -14.44 11.07 14.84
C SER A 193 -14.59 9.56 14.85
N VAL A 194 -14.82 8.95 16.00
CA VAL A 194 -15.02 7.50 16.13
C VAL A 194 -16.34 7.08 15.51
N SER A 195 -17.45 7.82 15.76
CA SER A 195 -18.75 7.53 15.14
C SER A 195 -18.71 7.63 13.62
N PHE A 196 -18.02 8.64 13.08
CA PHE A 196 -17.85 8.79 11.63
C PHE A 196 -16.96 7.69 11.02
N ALA A 197 -15.86 7.36 11.68
CA ALA A 197 -14.97 6.28 11.22
C ALA A 197 -15.69 4.92 11.24
N ARG A 198 -16.46 4.63 12.32
CA ARG A 198 -17.30 3.42 12.43
C ARG A 198 -18.26 3.32 11.26
N ARG A 199 -19.08 4.33 11.02
CA ARG A 199 -20.08 4.34 9.95
C ARG A 199 -19.43 4.21 8.56
N MET A 200 -18.33 4.92 8.32
CA MET A 200 -17.61 4.83 7.04
C MET A 200 -17.06 3.43 6.81
N ALA A 201 -16.44 2.82 7.82
CA ALA A 201 -15.94 1.45 7.71
C ALA A 201 -17.05 0.42 7.48
N GLU A 202 -18.23 0.61 8.06
CA GLU A 202 -19.42 -0.23 7.82
C GLU A 202 -19.92 -0.09 6.36
N CYS A 203 -20.04 1.14 5.85
CA CYS A 203 -20.49 1.41 4.48
C CYS A 203 -19.51 0.93 3.40
N LEU A 204 -18.20 0.95 3.66
CA LEU A 204 -17.18 0.51 2.68
C LEU A 204 -16.95 -1.01 2.69
N LYS A 205 -17.52 -1.76 3.64
CA LYS A 205 -17.48 -3.23 3.68
C LYS A 205 -18.63 -3.88 2.92
N SER A 206 -19.69 -3.12 2.65
CA SER A 206 -20.89 -3.58 1.92
C SER A 206 -20.67 -3.51 0.41
#